data_477c5ad0ee14055e0556cb1d9de57584
#
_entry.id   477c5ad0ee14055e0556cb1d9de57584
#
_cell.length_a   1.000
_cell.length_b   1.000
_cell.length_c   1.000
_cell.angle_alpha   90.00
_cell.angle_beta   90.00
_cell.angle_gamma   90.00
#
_symmetry.space_group_name_H-M   'P 1'
#
loop_
_entity.id
_entity.type
_entity.pdbx_description
1 polymer ?
#
loop_
_entity_poly.entity_id
_entity_poly.type
_entity_poly.pdbx_seq_one_letter_code
_entity_poly.pdbx_strand_id
1 'polypeptide(L)'
;MIVAAGVEKRYGRKRALVEVSFTVERRGFLLVTGPNGSGKTTLLRLVAGLAVPTRGTLTVEGERGDLGFVGHEPLLYRELTALENLELFGRLYRVADRREHSGMLLERYGLWEARSDRVSTFSRGMTQRLALCRALLHDPALLVLDEPFTALDEGGAALLDQELATLAGERTIVLSTHDPARVEALASARLLLA
;
A
#
# COMPACT_ATOMS: atom_id res chain seq x y z
N MET A 1 -11.59 7.97 8.10
CA MET A 1 -11.24 9.36 7.70
C MET A 1 -9.77 9.62 8.01
N ILE A 2 -9.10 10.38 7.16
CA ILE A 2 -7.71 10.84 7.39
C ILE A 2 -7.73 12.36 7.37
N VAL A 3 -7.14 13.00 8.38
CA VAL A 3 -7.01 14.45 8.46
C VAL A 3 -5.57 14.82 8.74
N ALA A 4 -4.98 15.60 7.87
CA ALA A 4 -3.65 16.18 8.00
C ALA A 4 -3.75 17.71 8.08
N ALA A 5 -3.12 18.33 9.07
CA ALA A 5 -3.10 19.77 9.25
C ALA A 5 -1.65 20.25 9.52
N GLY A 6 -1.07 20.99 8.54
CA GLY A 6 0.26 21.55 8.60
C GLY A 6 1.36 20.49 8.86
N VAL A 7 1.23 19.31 8.28
CA VAL A 7 2.13 18.18 8.53
C VAL A 7 3.51 18.44 7.92
N GLU A 8 4.54 18.42 8.78
CA GLU A 8 5.94 18.44 8.36
C GLU A 8 6.66 17.17 8.81
N LYS A 9 7.63 16.73 8.01
CA LYS A 9 8.57 15.67 8.39
C LYS A 9 10.00 16.05 8.06
N ARG A 10 10.87 15.90 9.05
CA ARG A 10 12.33 16.07 8.92
C ARG A 10 13.06 14.80 9.33
N TYR A 11 14.13 14.51 8.63
CA TYR A 11 15.13 13.50 8.99
C TYR A 11 16.48 14.21 9.16
N GLY A 12 16.84 14.48 10.41
CA GLY A 12 17.99 15.33 10.71
C GLY A 12 17.80 16.74 10.12
N ARG A 13 18.70 17.14 9.22
CA ARG A 13 18.65 18.45 8.54
C ARG A 13 17.77 18.48 7.29
N LYS A 14 17.42 17.30 6.75
CA LYS A 14 16.62 17.17 5.52
C LYS A 14 15.13 17.36 5.81
N ARG A 15 14.50 18.34 5.18
CA ARG A 15 13.04 18.44 5.15
C ARG A 15 12.52 17.47 4.08
N ALA A 16 11.80 16.45 4.51
CA ALA A 16 11.24 15.43 3.62
C ALA A 16 9.78 15.72 3.26
N LEU A 17 9.07 16.49 4.08
CA LEU A 17 7.72 16.96 3.83
C LEU A 17 7.54 18.32 4.49
N VAL A 18 6.88 19.26 3.80
CA VAL A 18 6.73 20.63 4.26
C VAL A 18 5.26 21.05 4.21
N GLU A 19 4.68 21.31 5.38
CA GLU A 19 3.39 21.96 5.60
C GLU A 19 2.22 21.42 4.75
N VAL A 20 2.03 20.11 4.77
CA VAL A 20 0.98 19.46 3.98
C VAL A 20 -0.32 19.38 4.78
N SER A 21 -1.42 19.78 4.16
CA SER A 21 -2.76 19.68 4.73
C SER A 21 -3.72 19.04 3.74
N PHE A 22 -4.49 18.05 4.17
CA PHE A 22 -5.52 17.39 3.35
C PHE A 22 -6.50 16.65 4.23
N THR A 23 -7.65 16.30 3.64
CA THR A 23 -8.64 15.41 4.25
C THR A 23 -9.03 14.34 3.24
N VAL A 24 -9.17 13.10 3.73
CA VAL A 24 -9.72 11.98 2.97
C VAL A 24 -10.87 11.41 3.77
N GLU A 25 -12.05 11.43 3.20
CA GLU A 25 -13.23 10.84 3.82
C GLU A 25 -13.12 9.32 3.90
N ARG A 26 -13.95 8.70 4.72
CA ARG A 26 -14.06 7.24 4.74
C ARG A 26 -14.42 6.73 3.36
N ARG A 27 -13.80 5.64 2.92
CA ARG A 27 -13.96 5.07 1.58
C ARG A 27 -13.54 6.01 0.44
N GLY A 28 -12.84 7.12 0.77
CA GLY A 28 -12.26 8.02 -0.22
C GLY A 28 -10.98 7.46 -0.82
N PHE A 29 -10.64 7.94 -2.01
CA PHE A 29 -9.39 7.59 -2.70
C PHE A 29 -8.54 8.85 -2.86
N LEU A 30 -7.42 8.92 -2.13
CA LEU A 30 -6.42 10.00 -2.28
C LEU A 30 -5.34 9.58 -3.25
N LEU A 31 -5.24 10.29 -4.36
CA LEU A 31 -4.14 10.19 -5.30
C LEU A 31 -3.05 11.20 -4.94
N VAL A 32 -1.85 10.71 -4.62
CA VAL A 32 -0.67 11.53 -4.30
C VAL A 32 0.29 11.54 -5.48
N THR A 33 0.55 12.72 -6.03
CA THR A 33 1.45 12.93 -7.16
C THR A 33 2.57 13.93 -6.83
N GLY A 34 3.58 14.02 -7.65
CA GLY A 34 4.70 14.94 -7.50
C GLY A 34 6.02 14.33 -7.98
N PRO A 35 7.06 15.14 -8.17
CA PRO A 35 8.36 14.70 -8.64
C PRO A 35 9.06 13.74 -7.66
N ASN A 36 10.14 13.10 -8.12
CA ASN A 36 10.97 12.29 -7.24
C ASN A 36 11.58 13.17 -6.14
N GLY A 37 11.50 12.69 -4.90
CA GLY A 37 12.00 13.44 -3.75
C GLY A 37 11.03 14.44 -3.13
N SER A 38 9.82 14.64 -3.69
CA SER A 38 8.80 15.56 -3.14
C SER A 38 8.18 15.11 -1.81
N GLY A 39 8.48 13.88 -1.35
CA GLY A 39 8.00 13.39 -0.06
C GLY A 39 6.83 12.40 -0.13
N LYS A 40 6.42 11.90 -1.31
CA LYS A 40 5.33 10.93 -1.46
C LYS A 40 5.47 9.74 -0.51
N THR A 41 6.57 9.02 -0.59
CA THR A 41 6.87 7.89 0.31
C THR A 41 6.85 8.30 1.78
N THR A 42 7.35 9.50 2.11
CA THR A 42 7.33 10.01 3.48
C THR A 42 5.90 10.23 3.96
N LEU A 43 5.06 10.85 3.14
CA LEU A 43 3.64 11.05 3.45
C LEU A 43 2.93 9.71 3.66
N LEU A 44 3.11 8.76 2.75
CA LEU A 44 2.48 7.45 2.85
C LEU A 44 2.93 6.69 4.11
N ARG A 45 4.21 6.77 4.48
CA ARG A 45 4.72 6.20 5.74
C ARG A 45 4.12 6.88 6.98
N LEU A 46 3.85 8.18 6.93
CA LEU A 46 3.15 8.90 8.01
C LEU A 46 1.72 8.40 8.14
N VAL A 47 0.97 8.30 7.02
CA VAL A 47 -0.40 7.77 6.99
C VAL A 47 -0.44 6.33 7.49
N ALA A 48 0.53 5.51 7.11
CA ALA A 48 0.65 4.13 7.57
C ALA A 48 1.09 3.98 9.04
N GLY A 49 1.37 5.09 9.75
CA GLY A 49 1.87 5.04 11.13
C GLY A 49 3.28 4.48 11.29
N LEU A 50 4.02 4.33 10.17
CA LEU A 50 5.42 3.89 10.14
C LEU A 50 6.40 5.02 10.45
N ALA A 51 5.92 6.25 10.50
CA ALA A 51 6.65 7.43 10.91
C ALA A 51 5.70 8.37 11.66
N VAL A 52 6.25 9.30 12.45
CA VAL A 52 5.47 10.35 13.12
C VAL A 52 5.82 11.72 12.54
N PRO A 53 4.87 12.66 12.43
CA PRO A 53 5.14 14.03 12.02
C PRO A 53 6.17 14.70 12.94
N THR A 54 6.99 15.62 12.39
CA THR A 54 7.86 16.48 13.19
C THR A 54 7.08 17.70 13.68
N ARG A 55 6.12 18.18 12.88
CA ARG A 55 5.18 19.26 13.21
C ARG A 55 3.82 18.98 12.56
N GLY A 56 2.81 19.72 12.99
CA GLY A 56 1.43 19.54 12.54
C GLY A 56 0.77 18.31 13.18
N THR A 57 -0.43 18.00 12.73
CA THR A 57 -1.21 16.87 13.22
C THR A 57 -1.63 15.98 12.07
N LEU A 58 -1.59 14.67 12.29
CA LEU A 58 -2.10 13.67 11.37
C LEU A 58 -2.97 12.69 12.18
N THR A 59 -4.24 12.65 11.85
CA THR A 59 -5.18 11.70 12.44
C THR A 59 -5.62 10.73 11.36
N VAL A 60 -5.50 9.44 11.65
CA VAL A 60 -5.99 8.34 10.81
C VAL A 60 -6.94 7.53 11.67
N GLU A 61 -8.22 7.50 11.28
CA GLU A 61 -9.23 6.69 11.99
C GLU A 61 -9.07 5.22 11.63
N GLY A 62 -9.26 4.35 12.60
CA GLY A 62 -9.14 2.91 12.51
C GLY A 62 -8.06 2.34 13.42
N GLU A 63 -8.03 1.03 13.52
CA GLU A 63 -7.01 0.31 14.26
C GLU A 63 -5.79 0.02 13.36
N ARG A 64 -4.63 -0.19 13.97
CA ARG A 64 -3.41 -0.55 13.21
C ARG A 64 -3.57 -1.87 12.45
N GLY A 65 -4.44 -2.77 12.90
CA GLY A 65 -4.78 -4.01 12.24
C GLY A 65 -5.62 -3.85 10.96
N ASP A 66 -6.21 -2.67 10.75
CA ASP A 66 -7.07 -2.38 9.59
C ASP A 66 -6.31 -1.76 8.41
N LEU A 67 -4.98 -1.75 8.46
CA LEU A 67 -4.12 -1.12 7.47
C LEU A 67 -3.39 -2.15 6.61
N GLY A 68 -3.61 -2.11 5.29
CA GLY A 68 -2.76 -2.74 4.28
C GLY A 68 -1.74 -1.75 3.74
N PHE A 69 -0.45 -2.12 3.73
CA PHE A 69 0.62 -1.25 3.25
C PHE A 69 1.49 -1.96 2.21
N VAL A 70 1.66 -1.33 1.06
CA VAL A 70 2.68 -1.70 0.06
C VAL A 70 3.61 -0.51 -0.10
N GLY A 71 4.85 -0.68 0.28
CA GLY A 71 5.89 0.33 0.13
C GLY A 71 6.90 -0.03 -0.95
N HIS A 72 7.90 0.82 -1.11
CA HIS A 72 9.02 0.55 -2.01
C HIS A 72 9.77 -0.75 -1.64
N GLU A 73 9.86 -1.05 -0.33
CA GLU A 73 10.32 -2.35 0.17
C GLU A 73 9.11 -3.27 0.34
N PRO A 74 9.15 -4.50 -0.20
CA PRO A 74 7.98 -5.39 -0.21
C PRO A 74 7.60 -5.92 1.18
N LEU A 75 8.47 -5.76 2.20
CA LEU A 75 8.30 -6.26 3.57
C LEU A 75 7.95 -7.75 3.61
N LEU A 76 8.69 -8.54 2.86
CA LEU A 76 8.57 -10.00 2.77
C LEU A 76 9.84 -10.66 3.29
N TYR A 77 9.69 -11.83 3.90
CA TYR A 77 10.81 -12.66 4.35
C TYR A 77 11.33 -13.48 3.16
N ARG A 78 12.50 -13.16 2.69
CA ARG A 78 13.08 -13.75 1.46
C ARG A 78 13.39 -15.24 1.58
N GLU A 79 13.68 -15.72 2.79
CA GLU A 79 14.00 -17.13 3.07
C GLU A 79 12.76 -18.01 3.21
N LEU A 80 11.59 -17.41 3.40
CA LEU A 80 10.32 -18.10 3.42
C LEU A 80 9.76 -18.24 2.00
N THR A 81 8.94 -19.26 1.81
CA THR A 81 8.13 -19.41 0.59
C THR A 81 7.01 -18.35 0.53
N ALA A 82 6.37 -18.22 -0.63
CA ALA A 82 5.23 -17.30 -0.77
C ALA A 82 4.10 -17.66 0.21
N LEU A 83 3.76 -18.93 0.29
CA LEU A 83 2.70 -19.40 1.20
C LEU A 83 3.08 -19.19 2.67
N GLU A 84 4.31 -19.51 3.07
CA GLU A 84 4.80 -19.29 4.45
C GLU A 84 4.80 -17.81 4.84
N ASN A 85 5.13 -16.90 3.90
CA ASN A 85 5.00 -15.46 4.13
C ASN A 85 3.54 -15.09 4.46
N LEU A 86 2.59 -15.50 3.63
CA LEU A 86 1.19 -15.16 3.84
C LEU A 86 0.64 -15.84 5.12
N GLU A 87 0.99 -17.08 5.40
CA GLU A 87 0.60 -17.74 6.65
C GLU A 87 1.16 -17.04 7.89
N LEU A 88 2.41 -16.54 7.84
CA LEU A 88 3.02 -15.78 8.93
C LEU A 88 2.25 -14.48 9.18
N PHE A 89 2.02 -13.68 8.13
CA PHE A 89 1.25 -12.45 8.25
C PHE A 89 -0.21 -12.69 8.65
N GLY A 90 -0.84 -13.75 8.13
CA GLY A 90 -2.18 -14.16 8.52
C GLY A 90 -2.31 -14.48 10.00
N ARG A 91 -1.26 -15.08 10.61
CA ARG A 91 -1.19 -15.28 12.07
C ARG A 91 -1.04 -13.95 12.82
N LEU A 92 -0.16 -13.08 12.36
CA LEU A 92 0.08 -11.76 12.99
C LEU A 92 -1.17 -10.88 12.96
N TYR A 93 -1.92 -10.89 11.86
CA TYR A 93 -3.19 -10.17 11.71
C TYR A 93 -4.40 -10.94 12.25
N ARG A 94 -4.22 -12.16 12.78
CA ARG A 94 -5.29 -13.03 13.32
C ARG A 94 -6.39 -13.32 12.29
N VAL A 95 -6.00 -13.48 11.02
CA VAL A 95 -6.94 -13.83 9.94
C VAL A 95 -7.51 -15.22 10.22
N ALA A 96 -8.84 -15.30 10.31
CA ALA A 96 -9.54 -16.58 10.28
C ALA A 96 -9.34 -17.22 8.90
N ASP A 97 -9.29 -18.56 8.83
CA ASP A 97 -9.15 -19.30 7.56
C ASP A 97 -8.00 -18.81 6.66
N ARG A 98 -6.93 -18.29 7.31
CA ARG A 98 -5.77 -17.66 6.64
C ARG A 98 -5.18 -18.49 5.51
N ARG A 99 -5.25 -19.83 5.60
CA ARG A 99 -4.70 -20.71 4.56
C ARG A 99 -5.54 -20.66 3.29
N GLU A 100 -6.85 -20.63 3.43
CA GLU A 100 -7.79 -20.46 2.32
C GLU A 100 -7.64 -19.09 1.70
N HIS A 101 -7.64 -18.03 2.50
CA HIS A 101 -7.41 -16.65 2.04
C HIS A 101 -6.07 -16.50 1.32
N SER A 102 -5.00 -17.09 1.86
CA SER A 102 -3.68 -17.08 1.20
C SER A 102 -3.73 -17.78 -0.15
N GLY A 103 -4.41 -18.94 -0.23
CA GLY A 103 -4.58 -19.67 -1.48
C GLY A 103 -5.32 -18.85 -2.53
N MET A 104 -6.48 -18.30 -2.19
CA MET A 104 -7.27 -17.45 -3.08
C MET A 104 -6.48 -16.24 -3.61
N LEU A 105 -5.70 -15.58 -2.76
CA LEU A 105 -4.88 -14.45 -3.17
C LEU A 105 -3.74 -14.90 -4.09
N LEU A 106 -3.05 -15.99 -3.77
CA LEU A 106 -1.97 -16.52 -4.62
C LEU A 106 -2.49 -16.93 -6.00
N GLU A 107 -3.68 -17.53 -6.08
CA GLU A 107 -4.35 -17.84 -7.35
C GLU A 107 -4.70 -16.56 -8.11
N ARG A 108 -5.39 -15.63 -7.47
CA ARG A 108 -5.80 -14.34 -8.06
C ARG A 108 -4.61 -13.56 -8.64
N TYR A 109 -3.49 -13.54 -7.93
CA TYR A 109 -2.28 -12.82 -8.35
C TYR A 109 -1.31 -13.67 -9.19
N GLY A 110 -1.72 -14.87 -9.63
CA GLY A 110 -0.94 -15.74 -10.52
C GLY A 110 0.36 -16.24 -9.89
N LEU A 111 0.35 -16.51 -8.57
CA LEU A 111 1.49 -16.99 -7.81
C LEU A 111 1.28 -18.40 -7.25
N TRP A 112 0.14 -19.05 -7.55
CA TRP A 112 -0.19 -20.35 -7.00
C TRP A 112 0.85 -21.42 -7.31
N GLU A 113 1.33 -21.50 -8.54
CA GLU A 113 2.35 -22.49 -8.94
C GLU A 113 3.69 -22.28 -8.22
N ALA A 114 4.02 -21.01 -7.91
CA ALA A 114 5.24 -20.63 -7.18
C ALA A 114 5.05 -20.56 -5.65
N ARG A 115 3.91 -21.01 -5.11
CA ARG A 115 3.59 -20.87 -3.67
C ARG A 115 4.59 -21.51 -2.72
N SER A 116 5.28 -22.57 -3.19
CA SER A 116 6.30 -23.29 -2.43
C SER A 116 7.73 -22.83 -2.72
N ASP A 117 7.91 -21.87 -3.63
CA ASP A 117 9.22 -21.32 -3.93
C ASP A 117 9.58 -20.22 -2.94
N ARG A 118 10.87 -20.13 -2.58
CA ARG A 118 11.36 -19.07 -1.71
C ARG A 118 11.26 -17.71 -2.39
N VAL A 119 10.87 -16.69 -1.65
CA VAL A 119 10.77 -15.31 -2.18
C VAL A 119 12.12 -14.79 -2.69
N SER A 120 13.25 -15.33 -2.20
CA SER A 120 14.59 -15.01 -2.71
C SER A 120 14.79 -15.34 -4.20
N THR A 121 13.97 -16.26 -4.76
CA THR A 121 14.02 -16.66 -6.19
C THR A 121 13.04 -15.89 -7.06
N PHE A 122 12.18 -15.06 -6.45
CA PHE A 122 11.14 -14.34 -7.17
C PHE A 122 11.70 -13.22 -8.04
N SER A 123 11.08 -13.02 -9.20
CA SER A 123 11.27 -11.79 -9.97
C SER A 123 10.73 -10.58 -9.20
N ARG A 124 11.09 -9.37 -9.63
CA ARG A 124 10.57 -8.14 -9.03
C ARG A 124 9.04 -8.06 -9.11
N GLY A 125 8.45 -8.46 -10.25
CA GLY A 125 7.02 -8.49 -10.45
C GLY A 125 6.31 -9.52 -9.56
N MET A 126 6.87 -10.73 -9.40
CA MET A 126 6.35 -11.74 -8.46
C MET A 126 6.40 -11.23 -7.03
N THR A 127 7.51 -10.60 -6.63
CA THR A 127 7.67 -10.02 -5.29
C THR A 127 6.65 -8.91 -5.04
N GLN A 128 6.39 -8.05 -6.03
CA GLN A 128 5.39 -6.98 -5.93
C GLN A 128 3.98 -7.55 -5.80
N ARG A 129 3.63 -8.56 -6.61
CA ARG A 129 2.32 -9.24 -6.51
C ARG A 129 2.14 -9.93 -5.15
N LEU A 130 3.17 -10.55 -4.60
CA LEU A 130 3.10 -11.14 -3.26
C LEU A 130 2.98 -10.07 -2.16
N ALA A 131 3.61 -8.90 -2.32
CA ALA A 131 3.44 -7.78 -1.39
C ALA A 131 1.99 -7.24 -1.41
N LEU A 132 1.32 -7.23 -2.57
CA LEU A 132 -0.10 -6.92 -2.68
C LEU A 132 -0.95 -7.99 -1.98
N CYS A 133 -0.69 -9.29 -2.20
CA CYS A 133 -1.38 -10.36 -1.48
C CYS A 133 -1.27 -10.18 0.04
N ARG A 134 -0.06 -9.89 0.54
CA ARG A 134 0.17 -9.64 1.97
C ARG A 134 -0.61 -8.44 2.49
N ALA A 135 -0.68 -7.36 1.72
CA ALA A 135 -1.38 -6.15 2.13
C ALA A 135 -2.91 -6.33 2.17
N LEU A 136 -3.45 -7.21 1.33
CA LEU A 136 -4.89 -7.50 1.21
C LEU A 136 -5.35 -8.67 2.09
N LEU A 137 -4.44 -9.46 2.64
CA LEU A 137 -4.72 -10.75 3.32
C LEU A 137 -5.74 -10.64 4.46
N HIS A 138 -5.74 -9.54 5.18
CA HIS A 138 -6.58 -9.29 6.36
C HIS A 138 -7.75 -8.35 6.07
N ASP A 139 -8.08 -8.16 4.79
CA ASP A 139 -9.20 -7.33 4.32
C ASP A 139 -9.21 -5.90 4.92
N PRO A 140 -8.14 -5.12 4.73
CA PRO A 140 -7.94 -3.86 5.43
C PRO A 140 -8.97 -2.79 5.05
N ALA A 141 -9.41 -1.98 6.02
CA ALA A 141 -10.28 -0.83 5.78
C ALA A 141 -9.53 0.37 5.15
N LEU A 142 -8.21 0.44 5.35
CA LEU A 142 -7.32 1.44 4.77
C LEU A 142 -6.20 0.74 3.99
N LEU A 143 -6.05 1.11 2.72
CA LEU A 143 -4.98 0.62 1.86
C LEU A 143 -4.03 1.77 1.48
N VAL A 144 -2.76 1.62 1.80
CA VAL A 144 -1.72 2.61 1.48
C VAL A 144 -0.71 1.98 0.53
N LEU A 145 -0.61 2.53 -0.68
CA LEU A 145 0.16 1.97 -1.79
C LEU A 145 1.17 2.98 -2.32
N ASP A 146 2.46 2.68 -2.14
CA ASP A 146 3.56 3.53 -2.63
C ASP A 146 4.12 2.97 -3.93
N GLU A 147 3.77 3.62 -5.06
CA GLU A 147 4.17 3.24 -6.43
C GLU A 147 3.85 1.76 -6.75
N PRO A 148 2.62 1.28 -6.53
CA PRO A 148 2.31 -0.16 -6.56
C PRO A 148 2.44 -0.79 -7.95
N PHE A 149 2.39 0.00 -9.02
CA PHE A 149 2.55 -0.45 -10.40
C PHE A 149 4.02 -0.69 -10.80
N THR A 150 4.96 -0.17 -10.02
CA THR A 150 6.39 -0.33 -10.29
C THR A 150 6.76 -1.82 -10.28
N ALA A 151 7.47 -2.26 -11.31
CA ALA A 151 7.88 -3.64 -11.55
C ALA A 151 6.78 -4.64 -11.93
N LEU A 152 5.53 -4.23 -12.06
CA LEU A 152 4.49 -5.07 -12.65
C LEU A 152 4.60 -5.07 -14.18
N ASP A 153 4.39 -6.24 -14.78
CA ASP A 153 4.12 -6.36 -16.20
C ASP A 153 2.68 -5.89 -16.52
N GLU A 154 2.33 -5.83 -17.79
CA GLU A 154 1.02 -5.36 -18.23
C GLU A 154 -0.13 -6.17 -17.60
N GLY A 155 0.02 -7.50 -17.52
CA GLY A 155 -0.97 -8.37 -16.88
C GLY A 155 -1.13 -8.11 -15.39
N GLY A 156 -0.02 -7.95 -14.67
CA GLY A 156 -0.02 -7.59 -13.25
C GLY A 156 -0.58 -6.19 -12.98
N ALA A 157 -0.30 -5.24 -13.88
CA ALA A 157 -0.85 -3.89 -13.78
C ALA A 157 -2.36 -3.88 -14.03
N ALA A 158 -2.85 -4.60 -15.07
CA ALA A 158 -4.28 -4.73 -15.34
C ALA A 158 -5.04 -5.40 -14.18
N LEU A 159 -4.43 -6.40 -13.53
CA LEU A 159 -5.01 -7.03 -12.35
C LEU A 159 -5.14 -6.03 -11.19
N LEU A 160 -4.10 -5.21 -10.95
CA LEU A 160 -4.16 -4.18 -9.92
C LEU A 160 -5.18 -3.09 -10.24
N ASP A 161 -5.31 -2.69 -11.52
CA ASP A 161 -6.35 -1.74 -11.96
C ASP A 161 -7.76 -2.27 -11.61
N GLN A 162 -8.05 -3.55 -11.89
CA GLN A 162 -9.32 -4.19 -11.56
C GLN A 162 -9.55 -4.26 -10.03
N GLU A 163 -8.52 -4.61 -9.27
CA GLU A 163 -8.58 -4.65 -7.81
C GLU A 163 -8.90 -3.27 -7.24
N LEU A 164 -8.19 -2.23 -7.69
CA LEU A 164 -8.42 -0.85 -7.24
C LEU A 164 -9.83 -0.35 -7.62
N ALA A 165 -10.32 -0.69 -8.80
CA ALA A 165 -11.68 -0.36 -9.22
C ALA A 165 -12.75 -1.04 -8.33
N THR A 166 -12.50 -2.28 -7.89
CA THR A 166 -13.39 -3.00 -6.98
C THR A 166 -13.37 -2.41 -5.57
N LEU A 167 -12.19 -1.99 -5.09
CA LEU A 167 -12.00 -1.48 -3.74
C LEU A 167 -12.39 0.01 -3.60
N ALA A 168 -12.39 0.76 -4.72
CA ALA A 168 -12.76 2.17 -4.72
C ALA A 168 -14.23 2.36 -4.27
N GLY A 169 -14.46 3.24 -3.30
CA GLY A 169 -15.77 3.43 -2.67
C GLY A 169 -16.12 2.42 -1.57
N GLU A 170 -15.39 1.30 -1.46
CA GLU A 170 -15.54 0.31 -0.39
C GLU A 170 -14.47 0.48 0.69
N ARG A 171 -13.26 0.86 0.31
CA ARG A 171 -12.11 1.04 1.19
C ARG A 171 -11.55 2.47 1.08
N THR A 172 -10.91 2.94 2.13
CA THR A 172 -10.11 4.16 2.05
C THR A 172 -8.77 3.82 1.41
N ILE A 173 -8.39 4.52 0.34
CA ILE A 173 -7.17 4.25 -0.40
C ILE A 173 -6.30 5.51 -0.44
N VAL A 174 -5.01 5.36 -0.17
CA VAL A 174 -4.00 6.40 -0.39
C VAL A 174 -2.92 5.81 -1.29
N LEU A 175 -2.79 6.35 -2.50
CA LEU A 175 -1.91 5.79 -3.51
C LEU A 175 -1.00 6.87 -4.10
N SER A 176 0.30 6.58 -4.19
CA SER A 176 1.25 7.36 -4.97
C SER A 176 1.55 6.66 -6.30
N THR A 177 1.69 7.44 -7.38
CA THR A 177 2.09 6.89 -8.67
C THR A 177 2.75 7.95 -9.57
N HIS A 178 3.61 7.48 -10.48
CA HIS A 178 4.16 8.27 -11.59
C HIS A 178 3.23 8.29 -12.80
N ASP A 179 2.28 7.36 -12.88
CA ASP A 179 1.26 7.30 -13.93
C ASP A 179 -0.13 7.54 -13.33
N PRO A 180 -0.52 8.80 -13.09
CA PRO A 180 -1.80 9.13 -12.50
C PRO A 180 -2.98 8.77 -13.39
N ALA A 181 -2.81 8.70 -14.71
CA ALA A 181 -3.88 8.42 -15.66
C ALA A 181 -4.58 7.07 -15.40
N ARG A 182 -3.86 6.09 -14.86
CA ARG A 182 -4.43 4.76 -14.51
C ARG A 182 -5.52 4.82 -13.47
N VAL A 183 -5.37 5.69 -12.48
CA VAL A 183 -6.22 5.70 -11.28
C VAL A 183 -6.95 7.03 -11.07
N GLU A 184 -6.73 7.99 -11.95
CA GLU A 184 -7.28 9.33 -11.83
C GLU A 184 -8.81 9.35 -11.75
N ALA A 185 -9.47 8.47 -12.51
CA ALA A 185 -10.94 8.34 -12.51
C ALA A 185 -11.50 7.77 -11.19
N LEU A 186 -10.69 7.06 -10.40
CA LEU A 186 -11.07 6.49 -9.10
C LEU A 186 -10.84 7.47 -7.95
N ALA A 187 -10.01 8.50 -8.15
CA ALA A 187 -9.59 9.41 -7.10
C ALA A 187 -10.71 10.41 -6.73
N SER A 188 -11.15 10.39 -5.46
CA SER A 188 -12.06 11.40 -4.90
C SER A 188 -11.32 12.64 -4.38
N ALA A 189 -10.01 12.53 -4.15
CA ALA A 189 -9.15 13.64 -3.73
C ALA A 189 -7.76 13.50 -4.38
N ARG A 190 -7.10 14.64 -4.61
CA ARG A 190 -5.76 14.70 -5.21
C ARG A 190 -4.86 15.60 -4.39
N LEU A 191 -3.63 15.16 -4.20
CA LEU A 191 -2.59 15.92 -3.52
C LEU A 191 -1.35 15.96 -4.41
N LEU A 192 -0.96 17.16 -4.83
CA LEU A 192 0.28 17.39 -5.54
C LEU A 192 1.34 17.86 -4.55
N LEU A 193 2.41 17.08 -4.39
CA LEU A 193 3.59 17.46 -3.62
C LEU A 193 4.62 18.13 -4.55
N ALA A 194 5.22 19.21 -4.11
CA ALA A 194 6.21 19.98 -4.85
C ALA A 194 7.64 19.77 -4.34
#